data_426278a84c2ae0035fc0368377085d67
#
_entry.id   426278a84c2ae0035fc0368377085d67
#
_cell.length_a   1.000
_cell.length_b   1.000
_cell.length_c   1.000
_cell.angle_alpha   90.00
_cell.angle_beta   90.00
_cell.angle_gamma   90.00
#
_symmetry.space_group_name_H-M   'P 1'
#
loop_
_entity.id
_entity.type
_entity.pdbx_description
1 polymer ?
#
loop_
_entity_poly.entity_id
_entity_poly.type
_entity_poly.pdbx_seq_one_letter_code
_entity_poly.pdbx_strand_id
1 'polypeptide(L)'
;MCIRDSVFRVRESLARSITMANAKGLLGALAQDNHYVVTFSSLTPAVESYLKRYTGISNIKDFLSRKAGILCDSASLPTTAYATAEVKDNFMGVPQQYAHTRLYTDLDFSFYIDQDYTLLKMFEGWMEYISSGSDGSVSQSHRAYYKRMRYPDTYKCNTMYINKFEKNYKRSIRYQFVNVFPKSMGAIPVAYKSADLLKVSVSFNFDRYIING
;
A
#
# COMPACT_ATOMS: atom_id res chain seq x y z
N MET A 1 -26.77 46.71 -28.67
CA MET A 1 -27.47 46.02 -27.59
C MET A 1 -26.55 44.91 -27.08
N CYS A 2 -26.07 45.07 -25.87
CA CYS A 2 -24.79 44.52 -25.37
C CYS A 2 -24.84 43.05 -25.04
N ILE A 3 -23.95 42.29 -25.68
CA ILE A 3 -23.60 40.90 -25.34
C ILE A 3 -22.83 40.80 -23.98
N ARG A 4 -22.54 41.94 -23.34
CA ARG A 4 -21.79 41.99 -22.08
C ARG A 4 -22.58 41.55 -20.83
N ASP A 5 -23.88 41.69 -20.83
CA ASP A 5 -24.70 41.45 -19.64
C ASP A 5 -25.06 39.98 -19.42
N SER A 6 -24.99 39.15 -20.45
CA SER A 6 -25.29 37.72 -20.32
C SER A 6 -24.17 36.90 -19.71
N VAL A 7 -22.92 37.33 -19.93
CA VAL A 7 -21.73 36.62 -19.36
C VAL A 7 -21.57 36.88 -17.87
N PHE A 8 -21.97 38.08 -17.40
CA PHE A 8 -21.88 38.38 -15.96
C PHE A 8 -22.96 37.66 -15.14
N ARG A 9 -24.16 37.46 -15.66
CA ARG A 9 -25.23 36.72 -14.96
C ARG A 9 -24.94 35.22 -14.82
N VAL A 10 -24.19 34.62 -15.73
CA VAL A 10 -23.80 33.21 -15.65
C VAL A 10 -22.71 32.98 -14.56
N ARG A 11 -21.89 33.98 -14.28
CA ARG A 11 -20.88 33.88 -13.19
C ARG A 11 -21.46 34.04 -11.80
N GLU A 12 -22.51 34.84 -11.62
CA GLU A 12 -23.17 34.99 -10.31
C GLU A 12 -24.03 33.78 -9.91
N SER A 13 -24.54 33.02 -10.87
CA SER A 13 -25.35 31.82 -10.57
C SER A 13 -24.48 30.63 -10.11
N LEU A 14 -23.16 30.64 -10.36
CA LEU A 14 -22.22 29.59 -9.94
C LEU A 14 -21.58 29.86 -8.57
N ALA A 15 -21.63 31.09 -8.09
CA ALA A 15 -21.23 31.44 -6.71
C ALA A 15 -22.46 31.32 -5.78
N ARG A 16 -23.09 30.14 -5.73
CA ARG A 16 -23.94 29.84 -4.57
C ARG A 16 -23.03 29.89 -3.34
N SER A 17 -23.19 30.96 -2.56
CA SER A 17 -22.53 31.09 -1.28
C SER A 17 -22.76 29.78 -0.50
N ILE A 18 -21.69 29.11 -0.14
CA ILE A 18 -21.75 27.95 0.74
C ILE A 18 -22.30 28.46 2.06
N THR A 19 -23.61 28.32 2.29
CA THR A 19 -24.22 28.67 3.55
C THR A 19 -23.69 27.73 4.64
N MET A 20 -23.58 28.21 5.87
CA MET A 20 -23.14 27.41 7.03
C MET A 20 -23.95 26.11 7.19
N ALA A 21 -25.24 26.12 6.79
CA ALA A 21 -26.08 24.92 6.79
C ALA A 21 -25.61 23.88 5.77
N ASN A 22 -25.23 24.31 4.56
CA ASN A 22 -24.70 23.42 3.52
C ASN A 22 -23.29 22.89 3.90
N ALA A 23 -22.46 23.73 4.55
CA ALA A 23 -21.17 23.30 5.06
C ALA A 23 -21.31 22.23 6.15
N LYS A 24 -22.25 22.41 7.11
CA LYS A 24 -22.56 21.41 8.14
C LYS A 24 -23.05 20.09 7.55
N GLY A 25 -23.89 20.13 6.51
CA GLY A 25 -24.35 18.93 5.81
C GLY A 25 -23.21 18.17 5.12
N LEU A 26 -22.26 18.88 4.51
CA LEU A 26 -21.08 18.30 3.89
C LEU A 26 -20.10 17.73 4.93
N LEU A 27 -19.90 18.42 6.06
CA LEU A 27 -19.03 17.95 7.15
C LEU A 27 -19.59 16.70 7.84
N GLY A 28 -20.90 16.52 7.88
CA GLY A 28 -21.54 15.32 8.43
C GLY A 28 -21.36 14.05 7.57
N ALA A 29 -20.89 14.19 6.32
CA ALA A 29 -20.67 13.11 5.37
C ALA A 29 -19.18 12.83 5.11
N LEU A 30 -18.30 13.22 6.02
CA LEU A 30 -16.86 12.97 5.88
C LEU A 30 -16.55 11.49 6.09
N ALA A 31 -15.63 10.96 5.26
CA ALA A 31 -15.13 9.62 5.41
C ALA A 31 -14.24 9.51 6.66
N GLN A 32 -14.43 8.45 7.43
CA GLN A 32 -13.60 8.14 8.61
C GLN A 32 -12.38 7.33 8.18
N ASP A 33 -11.29 7.43 8.91
CA ASP A 33 -10.02 6.72 8.64
C ASP A 33 -10.05 5.24 9.06
N ASN A 34 -10.94 4.86 9.96
CA ASN A 34 -11.16 3.49 10.40
C ASN A 34 -11.96 2.68 9.35
N HIS A 35 -12.17 1.39 9.58
CA HIS A 35 -12.90 0.46 8.70
C HIS A 35 -12.23 0.22 7.34
N TYR A 36 -11.11 -0.46 7.38
CA TYR A 36 -10.44 -0.94 6.19
C TYR A 36 -10.05 -2.41 6.33
N VAL A 37 -9.83 -3.07 5.21
CA VAL A 37 -9.34 -4.45 5.14
C VAL A 37 -8.27 -4.54 4.08
N VAL A 38 -7.13 -5.11 4.44
CA VAL A 38 -6.05 -5.44 3.52
C VAL A 38 -6.17 -6.90 3.11
N THR A 39 -6.10 -7.20 1.83
CA THR A 39 -6.19 -8.55 1.32
C THR A 39 -5.08 -8.78 0.31
N PHE A 40 -4.25 -9.78 0.58
CA PHE A 40 -3.25 -10.24 -0.37
C PHE A 40 -3.88 -11.30 -1.28
N SER A 41 -3.63 -11.21 -2.57
CA SER A 41 -3.94 -12.25 -3.54
C SER A 41 -2.98 -13.44 -3.38
N SER A 42 -3.15 -14.44 -4.23
CA SER A 42 -2.23 -15.59 -4.27
C SER A 42 -0.81 -15.16 -4.63
N LEU A 43 0.14 -15.68 -3.90
CA LEU A 43 1.55 -15.65 -4.25
C LEU A 43 1.81 -16.64 -5.40
N THR A 44 2.99 -16.56 -5.99
CA THR A 44 3.40 -17.59 -6.95
C THR A 44 3.52 -18.95 -6.25
N PRO A 45 3.21 -20.08 -6.91
CA PRO A 45 3.28 -21.41 -6.30
C PRO A 45 4.65 -21.74 -5.70
N ALA A 46 5.71 -21.18 -6.27
CA ALA A 46 7.07 -21.38 -5.79
C ALA A 46 7.29 -20.69 -4.42
N VAL A 47 6.82 -19.46 -4.23
CA VAL A 47 6.85 -18.74 -2.95
C VAL A 47 5.97 -19.43 -1.92
N GLU A 48 4.75 -19.84 -2.30
CA GLU A 48 3.83 -20.54 -1.41
C GLU A 48 4.46 -21.85 -0.87
N SER A 49 5.09 -22.63 -1.74
CA SER A 49 5.77 -23.87 -1.36
C SER A 49 6.96 -23.62 -0.45
N TYR A 50 7.72 -22.56 -0.68
CA TYR A 50 8.84 -22.16 0.16
C TYR A 50 8.34 -21.70 1.54
N LEU A 51 7.36 -20.80 1.58
CA LEU A 51 6.80 -20.29 2.83
C LEU A 51 6.14 -21.39 3.67
N LYS A 52 5.47 -22.34 3.03
CA LYS A 52 4.90 -23.51 3.72
C LYS A 52 5.97 -24.31 4.47
N ARG A 53 7.13 -24.53 3.87
CA ARG A 53 8.27 -25.20 4.53
C ARG A 53 8.89 -24.35 5.62
N TYR A 54 9.03 -23.05 5.36
CA TYR A 54 9.68 -22.10 6.27
C TYR A 54 8.84 -21.81 7.53
N THR A 55 7.54 -21.58 7.36
CA THR A 55 6.62 -21.20 8.45
C THR A 55 5.92 -22.39 9.10
N GLY A 56 5.85 -23.53 8.42
CA GLY A 56 5.04 -24.70 8.85
C GLY A 56 3.53 -24.56 8.65
N ILE A 57 3.06 -23.47 7.99
CA ILE A 57 1.63 -23.25 7.77
C ILE A 57 1.17 -24.08 6.57
N SER A 58 0.09 -24.84 6.76
CA SER A 58 -0.47 -25.70 5.71
C SER A 58 -1.09 -24.90 4.56
N ASN A 59 -1.75 -23.79 4.86
CA ASN A 59 -2.49 -22.98 3.90
C ASN A 59 -2.09 -21.50 3.95
N ILE A 60 -0.99 -21.16 3.27
CA ILE A 60 -0.48 -19.80 3.18
C ILE A 60 -1.49 -18.85 2.53
N LYS A 61 -2.20 -19.33 1.51
CA LYS A 61 -3.17 -18.52 0.77
C LYS A 61 -4.32 -18.04 1.66
N ASP A 62 -4.88 -18.92 2.47
CA ASP A 62 -5.96 -18.58 3.40
C ASP A 62 -5.46 -17.66 4.53
N PHE A 63 -4.25 -17.90 5.02
CA PHE A 63 -3.61 -17.04 6.00
C PHE A 63 -3.43 -15.60 5.48
N LEU A 64 -2.90 -15.43 4.29
CA LEU A 64 -2.68 -14.12 3.66
C LEU A 64 -4.00 -13.39 3.33
N SER A 65 -4.99 -14.12 2.82
CA SER A 65 -6.24 -13.50 2.40
C SER A 65 -7.14 -13.09 3.57
N ARG A 66 -7.05 -13.77 4.71
CA ARG A 66 -7.95 -13.55 5.84
C ARG A 66 -7.22 -13.04 7.08
N LYS A 67 -6.23 -13.79 7.61
CA LYS A 67 -5.60 -13.46 8.90
C LYS A 67 -4.68 -12.24 8.82
N ALA A 68 -3.86 -12.14 7.80
CA ALA A 68 -2.93 -11.02 7.64
C ALA A 68 -3.67 -9.68 7.57
N GLY A 69 -4.81 -9.62 6.90
CA GLY A 69 -5.63 -8.40 6.80
C GLY A 69 -6.24 -7.96 8.13
N ILE A 70 -6.64 -8.91 8.98
CA ILE A 70 -7.21 -8.63 10.31
C ILE A 70 -6.13 -8.12 11.28
N LEU A 71 -4.90 -8.62 11.15
CA LEU A 71 -3.78 -8.21 11.99
C LEU A 71 -3.17 -6.87 11.60
N CYS A 72 -3.63 -6.25 10.51
CA CYS A 72 -3.16 -4.96 10.07
C CYS A 72 -3.71 -3.84 10.98
N ASP A 73 -2.82 -3.20 11.74
CA ASP A 73 -3.13 -2.09 12.63
C ASP A 73 -3.24 -0.76 11.89
N SER A 74 -2.31 -0.50 10.98
CA SER A 74 -2.33 0.70 10.14
C SER A 74 -1.87 0.40 8.72
N ALA A 75 -2.47 1.10 7.76
CA ALA A 75 -2.15 0.99 6.35
C ALA A 75 -2.10 2.39 5.74
N SER A 76 -1.00 2.73 5.08
CA SER A 76 -0.91 3.96 4.30
C SER A 76 -1.61 3.78 2.95
N LEU A 77 -2.39 4.79 2.54
CA LEU A 77 -2.91 4.85 1.18
C LEU A 77 -1.83 5.39 0.23
N PRO A 78 -1.83 4.93 -1.02
CA PRO A 78 -0.78 5.32 -1.96
C PRO A 78 -0.88 6.79 -2.30
N THR A 79 0.26 7.44 -2.42
CA THR A 79 0.38 8.77 -2.98
C THR A 79 1.02 8.72 -4.36
N THR A 80 0.66 9.67 -5.19
CA THR A 80 1.23 9.86 -6.52
C THR A 80 1.88 11.23 -6.63
N ALA A 81 3.08 11.25 -7.19
CA ALA A 81 3.75 12.48 -7.57
C ALA A 81 4.13 12.41 -9.05
N TYR A 82 4.42 13.56 -9.65
CA TYR A 82 4.95 13.64 -10.99
C TYR A 82 6.33 14.28 -10.93
N ALA A 83 7.30 13.65 -11.59
CA ALA A 83 8.53 14.33 -11.91
C ALA A 83 8.24 15.37 -12.99
N THR A 84 8.70 16.61 -12.78
CA THR A 84 8.46 17.72 -13.69
C THR A 84 9.76 18.12 -14.38
N ALA A 85 9.68 18.43 -15.67
CA ALA A 85 10.74 19.06 -16.42
C ALA A 85 10.38 20.53 -16.67
N GLU A 86 11.32 21.42 -16.46
CA GLU A 86 11.17 22.85 -16.70
C GLU A 86 11.75 23.20 -18.08
N VAL A 87 10.94 23.87 -18.90
CA VAL A 87 11.38 24.44 -20.17
C VAL A 87 11.61 25.94 -19.96
N LYS A 88 12.87 26.35 -20.08
CA LYS A 88 13.33 27.75 -20.02
C LYS A 88 13.67 28.23 -21.45
N ASP A 89 13.75 29.53 -21.60
CA ASP A 89 14.22 30.19 -22.83
C ASP A 89 13.28 30.12 -24.06
N ASN A 90 12.00 29.98 -23.84
CA ASN A 90 11.01 30.20 -24.88
C ASN A 90 10.85 31.73 -25.12
N PHE A 91 11.70 32.35 -25.92
CA PHE A 91 11.55 33.73 -26.41
C PHE A 91 10.76 34.66 -25.46
N MET A 92 11.36 35.04 -24.33
CA MET A 92 10.74 35.90 -23.28
C MET A 92 9.46 35.32 -22.63
N GLY A 93 9.20 34.04 -22.79
CA GLY A 93 8.08 33.37 -22.13
C GLY A 93 8.34 33.06 -20.66
N VAL A 94 7.28 32.94 -19.91
CA VAL A 94 7.33 32.45 -18.53
C VAL A 94 7.80 30.98 -18.54
N PRO A 95 8.72 30.56 -17.64
CA PRO A 95 9.13 29.17 -17.53
C PRO A 95 7.92 28.26 -17.33
N GLN A 96 7.82 27.19 -18.09
CA GLN A 96 6.72 26.23 -18.03
C GLN A 96 7.22 24.90 -17.48
N GLN A 97 6.41 24.27 -16.63
CA GLN A 97 6.71 22.96 -16.08
C GLN A 97 5.78 21.91 -16.68
N TYR A 98 6.36 20.81 -17.15
CA TYR A 98 5.64 19.68 -17.71
C TYR A 98 5.88 18.42 -16.89
N ALA A 99 4.81 17.71 -16.57
CA ALA A 99 4.91 16.41 -15.92
C ALA A 99 5.34 15.35 -16.95
N HIS A 100 6.39 14.57 -16.64
CA HIS A 100 6.88 13.54 -17.57
C HIS A 100 6.85 12.12 -16.99
N THR A 101 7.03 11.93 -15.69
CA THR A 101 7.05 10.60 -15.08
C THR A 101 6.18 10.55 -13.84
N ARG A 102 5.32 9.53 -13.75
CA ARG A 102 4.52 9.28 -12.57
C ARG A 102 5.33 8.48 -11.54
N LEU A 103 5.44 9.00 -10.34
CA LEU A 103 6.16 8.40 -9.23
C LEU A 103 5.17 7.88 -8.21
N TYR A 104 5.45 6.71 -7.66
CA TYR A 104 4.68 6.11 -6.58
C TYR A 104 5.56 6.01 -5.33
N THR A 105 4.97 6.28 -4.17
CA THR A 105 5.64 6.05 -2.89
C THR A 105 5.39 4.62 -2.43
N ASP A 106 6.31 4.09 -1.64
CA ASP A 106 6.13 2.79 -1.01
C ASP A 106 4.89 2.80 -0.08
N LEU A 107 4.35 1.63 0.19
CA LEU A 107 3.23 1.43 1.12
C LEU A 107 3.76 0.94 2.45
N ASP A 108 3.48 1.69 3.50
CA ASP A 108 3.85 1.32 4.85
C ASP A 108 2.65 0.73 5.59
N PHE A 109 2.84 -0.47 6.13
CA PHE A 109 1.87 -1.18 6.96
C PHE A 109 2.45 -1.48 8.33
N SER A 110 1.61 -1.42 9.35
CA SER A 110 1.92 -1.94 10.67
C SER A 110 0.99 -3.11 10.97
N PHE A 111 1.56 -4.21 11.43
CA PHE A 111 0.83 -5.42 11.77
C PHE A 111 1.06 -5.80 13.23
N TYR A 112 0.01 -6.29 13.90
CA TYR A 112 0.14 -7.01 15.16
C TYR A 112 0.73 -8.39 14.91
N ILE A 113 1.59 -8.82 15.81
CA ILE A 113 2.22 -10.13 15.75
C ILE A 113 1.42 -11.09 16.64
N ASP A 114 1.07 -12.25 16.09
CA ASP A 114 0.42 -13.34 16.80
C ASP A 114 1.41 -14.09 17.72
N GLN A 115 0.88 -14.87 18.67
CA GLN A 115 1.71 -15.62 19.64
C GLN A 115 2.66 -16.63 18.99
N ASP A 116 2.29 -17.16 17.82
CA ASP A 116 3.09 -18.12 17.08
C ASP A 116 4.18 -17.46 16.19
N TYR A 117 4.21 -16.13 16.18
CA TYR A 117 5.09 -15.32 15.31
C TYR A 117 4.94 -15.66 13.83
N THR A 118 3.78 -16.13 13.43
CA THR A 118 3.51 -16.66 12.11
C THR A 118 3.65 -15.60 11.03
N LEU A 119 3.09 -14.42 11.29
CA LEU A 119 3.14 -13.29 10.35
C LEU A 119 4.58 -12.78 10.16
N LEU A 120 5.33 -12.70 11.26
CA LEU A 120 6.73 -12.31 11.23
C LEU A 120 7.57 -13.28 10.39
N LYS A 121 7.47 -14.58 10.69
CA LYS A 121 8.15 -15.63 9.92
C LYS A 121 7.77 -15.60 8.44
N MET A 122 6.51 -15.26 8.13
CA MET A 122 6.04 -15.19 6.75
C MET A 122 6.71 -14.05 5.98
N PHE A 123 6.75 -12.84 6.53
CA PHE A 123 7.39 -11.71 5.86
C PHE A 123 8.92 -11.91 5.76
N GLU A 124 9.55 -12.38 6.84
CA GLU A 124 10.97 -12.73 6.85
C GLU A 124 11.29 -13.79 5.78
N GLY A 125 10.51 -14.87 5.76
CA GLY A 125 10.66 -15.94 4.76
C GLY A 125 10.42 -15.45 3.32
N TRP A 126 9.50 -14.51 3.12
CA TRP A 126 9.28 -13.93 1.80
C TRP A 126 10.48 -13.09 1.34
N MET A 127 11.03 -12.25 2.23
CA MET A 127 12.23 -11.46 1.95
C MET A 127 13.46 -12.36 1.72
N GLU A 128 13.62 -13.42 2.51
CA GLU A 128 14.70 -14.41 2.33
C GLU A 128 14.57 -15.15 0.99
N TYR A 129 13.34 -15.47 0.56
CA TYR A 129 13.09 -16.07 -0.75
C TYR A 129 13.54 -15.16 -1.90
N ILE A 130 13.33 -13.84 -1.80
CA ILE A 130 13.78 -12.87 -2.81
C ILE A 130 15.29 -12.94 -3.01
N SER A 131 16.04 -13.11 -1.93
CA SER A 131 17.51 -13.19 -1.93
C SER A 131 18.05 -14.62 -2.06
N SER A 132 17.41 -15.47 -2.83
CA SER A 132 17.75 -16.87 -3.10
C SER A 132 17.32 -17.90 -2.06
N GLY A 133 16.77 -17.48 -0.93
CA GLY A 133 16.27 -18.35 0.12
C GLY A 133 17.25 -19.43 0.59
N SER A 134 17.55 -19.48 1.84
CA SER A 134 18.18 -20.67 2.41
C SER A 134 17.10 -21.75 2.57
N ASP A 135 17.43 -23.00 2.29
CA ASP A 135 16.53 -24.13 2.53
C ASP A 135 16.32 -24.42 4.04
N GLY A 136 16.64 -23.45 4.90
CA GLY A 136 16.49 -23.55 6.35
C GLY A 136 17.52 -24.44 7.03
N SER A 137 18.44 -25.07 6.31
CA SER A 137 19.52 -25.85 6.90
C SER A 137 20.72 -24.97 7.19
N VAL A 138 21.14 -24.91 8.45
CA VAL A 138 22.32 -24.16 8.91
C VAL A 138 23.60 -24.58 8.15
N SER A 139 23.67 -25.81 7.67
CA SER A 139 24.78 -26.33 6.89
C SER A 139 24.97 -25.68 5.52
N GLN A 140 23.95 -25.01 5.00
CA GLN A 140 24.04 -24.28 3.74
C GLN A 140 24.34 -22.79 3.92
N SER A 141 24.33 -22.28 5.15
CA SER A 141 24.50 -20.85 5.43
C SER A 141 25.85 -20.30 4.97
N HIS A 142 26.91 -21.09 5.01
CA HIS A 142 28.22 -20.66 4.51
C HIS A 142 28.37 -20.74 2.98
N ARG A 143 27.49 -21.46 2.26
CA ARG A 143 27.36 -21.37 0.81
C ARG A 143 26.50 -20.15 0.39
N ALA A 144 25.72 -19.58 1.32
CA ALA A 144 24.90 -18.40 1.11
C ALA A 144 25.69 -17.08 1.04
N TYR A 145 27.03 -17.14 1.03
CA TYR A 145 27.87 -15.95 0.86
C TYR A 145 27.56 -15.20 -0.45
N TYR A 146 27.12 -15.91 -1.47
CA TYR A 146 26.68 -15.34 -2.76
C TYR A 146 25.16 -15.42 -2.88
N LYS A 147 24.43 -14.49 -2.25
CA LYS A 147 22.99 -14.35 -2.44
C LYS A 147 22.71 -13.77 -3.83
N ARG A 148 21.97 -14.51 -4.65
CA ARG A 148 21.48 -14.04 -5.95
C ARG A 148 20.04 -13.59 -5.78
N MET A 149 19.70 -12.41 -6.28
CA MET A 149 18.31 -11.98 -6.35
C MET A 149 17.56 -12.83 -7.37
N ARG A 150 16.35 -13.23 -7.02
CA ARG A 150 15.45 -13.95 -7.92
C ARG A 150 14.82 -13.00 -8.93
N TYR A 151 14.34 -13.53 -10.04
CA TYR A 151 13.59 -12.73 -11.00
C TYR A 151 12.24 -12.29 -10.42
N PRO A 152 11.79 -11.04 -10.73
CA PRO A 152 10.58 -10.46 -10.19
C PRO A 152 9.33 -11.32 -10.32
N ASP A 153 9.14 -11.96 -11.45
CA ASP A 153 7.98 -12.83 -11.72
C ASP A 153 7.87 -14.03 -10.78
N THR A 154 8.96 -14.39 -10.10
CA THR A 154 8.97 -15.54 -9.20
C THR A 154 8.56 -15.19 -7.76
N TYR A 155 8.71 -13.95 -7.33
CA TYR A 155 8.48 -13.56 -5.94
C TYR A 155 7.40 -12.49 -5.72
N LYS A 156 7.00 -11.75 -6.75
CA LYS A 156 5.97 -10.71 -6.64
C LYS A 156 4.59 -11.34 -6.41
N CYS A 157 3.80 -10.73 -5.54
CA CYS A 157 2.37 -10.99 -5.44
C CYS A 157 1.67 -10.27 -6.58
N ASN A 158 0.84 -10.98 -7.33
CA ASN A 158 0.18 -10.41 -8.50
C ASN A 158 -0.70 -9.20 -8.15
N THR A 159 -1.48 -9.33 -7.08
CA THR A 159 -2.37 -8.25 -6.64
C THR A 159 -2.51 -8.22 -5.12
N MET A 160 -2.61 -7.01 -4.58
CA MET A 160 -3.00 -6.73 -3.22
C MET A 160 -4.13 -5.71 -3.24
N TYR A 161 -5.06 -5.83 -2.32
CA TYR A 161 -6.19 -4.92 -2.22
C TYR A 161 -6.24 -4.25 -0.86
N ILE A 162 -6.51 -2.96 -0.86
CA ILE A 162 -6.96 -2.22 0.32
C ILE A 162 -8.41 -1.81 0.05
N ASN A 163 -9.33 -2.38 0.81
CA ASN A 163 -10.74 -2.00 0.77
C ASN A 163 -11.00 -1.06 1.95
N LYS A 164 -11.35 0.16 1.67
CA LYS A 164 -11.75 1.16 2.66
C LYS A 164 -13.25 1.28 2.64
N PHE A 165 -13.89 1.14 3.79
CA PHE A 165 -15.34 1.19 3.94
C PHE A 165 -15.76 2.49 4.65
N GLU A 166 -16.94 2.97 4.31
CA GLU A 166 -17.63 4.01 5.06
C GLU A 166 -18.28 3.39 6.32
N LYS A 167 -18.60 4.21 7.31
CA LYS A 167 -19.25 3.83 8.59
C LYS A 167 -20.46 2.90 8.40
N ASN A 168 -21.22 3.09 7.36
CA ASN A 168 -22.45 2.32 7.08
C ASN A 168 -22.19 1.08 6.20
N TYR A 169 -20.96 0.81 5.80
CA TYR A 169 -20.56 -0.29 4.89
C TYR A 169 -21.29 -0.30 3.53
N LYS A 170 -22.01 0.79 3.18
CA LYS A 170 -22.75 0.90 1.91
C LYS A 170 -21.87 1.37 0.76
N ARG A 171 -20.83 2.12 1.08
CA ARG A 171 -19.86 2.63 0.10
C ARG A 171 -18.48 2.13 0.47
N SER A 172 -17.73 1.76 -0.53
CA SER A 172 -16.33 1.32 -0.36
C SER A 172 -15.51 1.85 -1.51
N ILE A 173 -14.27 2.13 -1.24
CA ILE A 173 -13.26 2.39 -2.26
C ILE A 173 -12.22 1.28 -2.19
N ARG A 174 -11.87 0.71 -3.34
CA ARG A 174 -10.90 -0.37 -3.45
C ARG A 174 -9.68 0.11 -4.18
N TYR A 175 -8.54 0.03 -3.53
CA TYR A 175 -7.23 0.19 -4.14
C TYR A 175 -6.69 -1.19 -4.50
N GLN A 176 -6.41 -1.40 -5.77
CA GLN A 176 -5.79 -2.60 -6.30
C GLN A 176 -4.34 -2.29 -6.66
N PHE A 177 -3.40 -2.91 -5.99
CA PHE A 177 -1.97 -2.79 -6.27
C PHE A 177 -1.51 -3.98 -7.09
N VAL A 178 -0.64 -3.72 -8.05
CA VAL A 178 -0.14 -4.72 -8.99
C VAL A 178 1.34 -4.96 -8.72
N ASN A 179 1.74 -6.24 -8.71
CA ASN A 179 3.12 -6.69 -8.55
C ASN A 179 3.77 -6.24 -7.25
N VAL A 180 3.14 -6.55 -6.13
CA VAL A 180 3.55 -6.16 -4.79
C VAL A 180 4.60 -7.10 -4.22
N PHE A 181 5.58 -6.56 -3.54
CA PHE A 181 6.55 -7.34 -2.76
C PHE A 181 7.05 -6.55 -1.55
N PRO A 182 7.45 -7.22 -0.46
CA PRO A 182 8.02 -6.56 0.72
C PRO A 182 9.41 -6.04 0.37
N LYS A 183 9.60 -4.73 0.59
CA LYS A 183 10.87 -4.03 0.35
C LYS A 183 11.75 -4.00 1.59
N SER A 184 11.15 -3.70 2.72
CA SER A 184 11.85 -3.60 4.00
C SER A 184 10.92 -3.93 5.16
N MET A 185 11.52 -4.40 6.24
CA MET A 185 10.85 -4.64 7.52
C MET A 185 11.55 -3.81 8.59
N GLY A 186 10.77 -3.09 9.40
CA GLY A 186 11.29 -2.27 10.48
C GLY A 186 11.79 -3.11 11.65
N ALA A 187 12.71 -2.55 12.42
CA ALA A 187 13.19 -3.17 13.65
C ALA A 187 12.05 -3.28 14.67
N ILE A 188 11.96 -4.42 15.32
CA ILE A 188 10.95 -4.69 16.35
C ILE A 188 11.61 -4.47 17.72
N PRO A 189 11.22 -3.44 18.48
CA PRO A 189 11.78 -3.18 19.80
C PRO A 189 11.25 -4.20 20.80
N VAL A 190 12.15 -4.83 21.54
CA VAL A 190 11.85 -5.71 22.68
C VAL A 190 12.49 -5.16 23.93
N ALA A 191 11.74 -5.06 25.03
CA ALA A 191 12.24 -4.52 26.29
C ALA A 191 11.51 -5.14 27.49
N TYR A 192 12.20 -5.30 28.60
CA TYR A 192 11.60 -5.70 29.89
C TYR A 192 10.88 -4.50 30.52
N LYS A 193 9.64 -4.26 30.11
CA LYS A 193 8.76 -3.22 30.68
C LYS A 193 7.32 -3.74 30.69
N SER A 194 6.35 -2.88 31.02
CA SER A 194 4.91 -3.21 30.95
C SER A 194 4.58 -3.87 29.61
N ALA A 195 3.77 -4.93 29.66
CA ALA A 195 3.39 -5.70 28.49
C ALA A 195 2.64 -4.80 27.48
N ASP A 196 3.19 -4.71 26.28
CA ASP A 196 2.58 -4.00 25.15
C ASP A 196 2.46 -4.97 23.97
N LEU A 197 1.54 -4.71 23.05
CA LEU A 197 1.37 -5.57 21.88
C LEU A 197 2.54 -5.39 20.92
N LEU A 198 3.11 -6.50 20.48
CA LEU A 198 4.21 -6.48 19.54
C LEU A 198 3.72 -6.13 18.14
N LYS A 199 4.35 -5.14 17.51
CA LYS A 199 4.03 -4.68 16.16
C LYS A 199 5.24 -4.77 15.26
N VAL A 200 5.01 -5.07 14.00
CA VAL A 200 6.01 -5.02 12.93
C VAL A 200 5.56 -4.04 11.84
N SER A 201 6.45 -3.17 11.43
CA SER A 201 6.24 -2.32 10.26
C SER A 201 6.88 -2.96 9.03
N VAL A 202 6.14 -3.01 7.94
CA VAL A 202 6.60 -3.57 6.66
C VAL A 202 6.29 -2.58 5.55
N SER A 203 7.31 -2.22 4.78
CA SER A 203 7.15 -1.39 3.59
C SER A 203 7.08 -2.27 2.35
N PHE A 204 6.06 -2.06 1.53
CA PHE A 204 5.86 -2.76 0.27
C PHE A 204 6.10 -1.84 -0.91
N ASN A 205 6.73 -2.36 -1.93
CA ASN A 205 6.84 -1.74 -3.23
C ASN A 205 5.85 -2.37 -4.21
N PHE A 206 5.39 -1.61 -5.19
CA PHE A 206 4.44 -2.04 -6.21
C PHE A 206 4.69 -1.30 -7.52
N ASP A 207 4.25 -1.86 -8.65
CA ASP A 207 4.47 -1.26 -9.96
C ASP A 207 3.46 -0.13 -10.25
N ARG A 208 2.19 -0.35 -9.92
CA ARG A 208 1.10 0.62 -10.10
C ARG A 208 -0.10 0.28 -9.23
N TYR A 209 -1.00 1.23 -9.06
CA TYR A 209 -2.30 0.96 -8.45
C TYR A 209 -3.45 1.44 -9.33
N ILE A 210 -4.62 0.83 -9.11
CA ILE A 210 -5.90 1.14 -9.77
C ILE A 210 -6.92 1.38 -8.66
N ILE A 211 -7.74 2.39 -8.83
CA ILE A 211 -8.83 2.72 -7.90
C ILE A 211 -10.14 2.24 -8.54
N ASN A 212 -10.85 1.38 -7.84
CA ASN A 212 -12.18 0.89 -8.19
C ASN A 212 -13.16 1.35 -7.11
N GLY A 213 -14.24 2.01 -7.51
CA GLY A 213 -15.29 2.51 -6.63
C GLY A 213 -16.63 1.92 -6.97
#